data_ff9d3ba8d3cc3c4ea6a5c2019f90fa5c
#
_entry.id   ff9d3ba8d3cc3c4ea6a5c2019f90fa5c
#
_cell.length_a   1.000
_cell.length_b   1.000
_cell.length_c   1.000
_cell.angle_alpha   90.00
_cell.angle_beta   90.00
_cell.angle_gamma   90.00
#
_symmetry.space_group_name_H-M   'P 1'
#
loop_
_entity.id
_entity.type
_entity.pdbx_description
1 polymer ?
#
loop_
_entity_poly.entity_id
_entity_poly.type
_entity_poly.pdbx_seq_one_letter_code
_entity_poly.pdbx_strand_id
1 'polypeptide(L)'
;MLGFDGDPAAREYDAACGKVFRGRTTLQSRCEIQGFSPGEPQRLKANSLQAADAALKGPLFHGALRFYVLPIIVITLLSASCFHGSRPQHIGEAAPDFTVQDSDRKITLNQFRGDVVVLNFWASWCAPCQQETPSLISMQDRTRAKGVVVLGVSIDVDDDAYHRFLKQSGVNFVTVRDPDQKVSSMYGTHGWPETYIVDRQGVVRRKVVGPINWNAPDVIEFLNKL
;
A
#
# COMPACT_ATOMS: atom_id res chain seq x y z
N MET A 1 35.28 -18.85 -16.11
CA MET A 1 35.76 -17.47 -16.21
C MET A 1 34.91 -16.75 -17.23
N LEU A 2 33.86 -16.07 -16.82
CA LEU A 2 33.15 -15.07 -17.62
C LEU A 2 32.73 -13.97 -16.62
N GLY A 3 33.33 -12.77 -16.84
CA GLY A 3 33.17 -11.61 -16.01
C GLY A 3 31.76 -10.98 -16.21
N PHE A 4 31.18 -10.55 -15.12
CA PHE A 4 30.01 -9.67 -15.10
C PHE A 4 30.51 -8.23 -15.09
N ASP A 5 30.33 -7.54 -16.19
CA ASP A 5 30.56 -6.11 -16.31
C ASP A 5 29.40 -5.37 -15.65
N GLY A 6 29.78 -4.41 -14.78
CA GLY A 6 28.84 -3.69 -13.91
C GLY A 6 27.98 -2.66 -14.64
N ASP A 7 26.81 -2.47 -14.09
CA ASP A 7 25.80 -1.48 -14.38
C ASP A 7 26.37 -0.03 -14.34
N PRO A 8 26.21 0.78 -15.40
CA PRO A 8 26.72 2.15 -15.45
C PRO A 8 26.02 3.13 -14.49
N ALA A 9 24.85 2.80 -13.95
CA ALA A 9 24.13 3.65 -12.99
C ALA A 9 24.74 3.69 -11.58
N ALA A 10 25.61 2.71 -11.24
CA ALA A 10 26.28 2.67 -9.94
C ALA A 10 27.52 3.58 -9.86
N ARG A 11 28.01 4.12 -10.98
CA ARG A 11 29.25 4.93 -11.02
C ARG A 11 29.03 6.43 -10.76
N GLU A 12 27.81 6.90 -10.81
CA GLU A 12 27.53 8.35 -10.65
C GLU A 12 27.33 8.78 -9.20
N TYR A 13 27.09 7.83 -8.28
CA TYR A 13 26.90 8.12 -6.84
C TYR A 13 28.21 8.17 -6.04
N ASP A 14 29.32 7.61 -6.55
CA ASP A 14 30.61 7.56 -5.83
C ASP A 14 31.51 8.79 -6.03
N ALA A 15 31.16 9.71 -6.91
CA ALA A 15 31.94 10.90 -7.20
C ALA A 15 31.67 12.11 -6.29
N ALA A 16 30.61 12.08 -5.49
CA ALA A 16 30.19 13.22 -4.66
C ALA A 16 30.58 13.11 -3.17
N CYS A 17 31.19 12.01 -2.74
CA CYS A 17 31.64 11.87 -1.34
C CYS A 17 33.07 11.36 -1.26
N GLY A 18 34.03 12.29 -1.13
CA GLY A 18 35.45 12.01 -1.01
C GLY A 18 35.77 11.12 0.21
N LYS A 19 36.46 10.00 -0.05
CA LYS A 19 36.99 9.10 0.98
C LYS A 19 38.07 9.82 1.80
N VAL A 20 37.88 9.91 3.10
CA VAL A 20 38.96 10.01 4.06
C VAL A 20 38.82 8.92 5.12
N PHE A 21 39.64 7.89 4.98
CA PHE A 21 39.84 6.87 6.00
C PHE A 21 41.04 7.25 6.86
N ARG A 22 40.89 7.50 8.14
CA ARG A 22 41.76 7.05 9.24
C ARG A 22 41.34 7.68 10.60
N GLY A 23 41.16 6.80 11.60
CA GLY A 23 41.38 7.15 12.99
C GLY A 23 40.12 7.27 13.85
N ARG A 24 40.05 6.39 14.83
CA ARG A 24 39.10 6.36 15.97
C ARG A 24 38.76 7.74 16.50
N THR A 25 37.55 7.99 16.67
CA THR A 25 36.79 8.67 17.74
C THR A 25 35.56 9.37 17.15
N THR A 26 34.47 9.27 17.85
CA THR A 26 33.18 9.91 17.66
C THR A 26 33.27 11.31 17.06
N LEU A 27 32.70 11.51 15.86
CA LEU A 27 32.41 12.83 15.31
C LEU A 27 31.05 12.81 14.63
N GLN A 28 30.16 13.55 15.23
CA GLN A 28 28.91 14.00 14.62
C GLN A 28 29.23 14.73 13.32
N SER A 29 28.80 14.19 12.18
CA SER A 29 28.88 14.88 10.90
C SER A 29 27.81 15.97 10.83
N ARG A 30 28.24 17.21 11.08
CA ARG A 30 27.48 18.41 10.78
C ARG A 30 27.69 18.74 9.31
N CYS A 31 26.70 18.49 8.47
CA CYS A 31 26.65 19.04 7.12
C CYS A 31 26.30 20.52 7.23
N GLU A 32 27.32 21.36 7.08
CA GLU A 32 27.18 22.81 6.99
C GLU A 32 26.85 23.16 5.52
N ILE A 33 25.58 23.46 5.24
CA ILE A 33 25.18 24.06 3.97
C ILE A 33 25.56 25.52 4.03
N GLN A 34 26.65 25.88 3.36
CA GLN A 34 27.06 27.28 3.15
C GLN A 34 26.07 27.95 2.18
N GLY A 35 25.48 29.07 2.61
CA GLY A 35 24.89 30.03 1.69
C GLY A 35 23.39 30.26 1.79
N PHE A 36 22.82 30.41 2.98
CA PHE A 36 21.54 31.08 3.11
C PHE A 36 21.65 32.15 4.20
N SER A 37 21.84 33.40 3.77
CA SER A 37 21.79 34.57 4.64
C SER A 37 20.32 34.80 5.02
N PRO A 38 19.96 34.88 6.32
CA PRO A 38 18.59 35.21 6.71
C PRO A 38 18.35 36.69 6.41
N GLY A 39 17.58 36.95 5.36
CA GLY A 39 17.07 38.28 5.05
C GLY A 39 16.22 38.81 6.22
N GLU A 40 16.58 39.99 6.68
CA GLU A 40 15.92 40.82 7.68
C GLU A 40 14.40 40.93 7.42
N PRO A 41 13.51 40.78 8.41
CA PRO A 41 12.08 40.93 8.22
C PRO A 41 11.77 42.37 7.85
N GLN A 42 11.40 42.60 6.61
CA GLN A 42 10.91 43.93 6.19
C GLN A 42 9.63 44.24 6.97
N ARG A 43 9.71 45.27 7.81
CA ARG A 43 8.55 45.90 8.45
C ARG A 43 7.61 46.41 7.34
N LEU A 44 6.57 45.69 7.05
CA LEU A 44 5.44 46.17 6.27
C LEU A 44 4.82 47.32 7.03
N LYS A 45 4.94 48.53 6.43
CA LYS A 45 4.37 49.76 6.97
C LYS A 45 2.85 49.62 7.09
N ALA A 46 2.33 49.89 8.27
CA ALA A 46 0.92 49.80 8.66
C ALA A 46 -0.06 50.69 7.90
N ASN A 47 0.35 51.33 6.81
CA ASN A 47 -0.45 52.31 6.09
C ASN A 47 -1.31 51.76 4.97
N SER A 48 -1.25 50.46 4.66
CA SER A 48 -2.09 49.87 3.58
C SER A 48 -3.42 49.29 4.07
N LEU A 49 -3.61 49.11 5.38
CA LEU A 49 -4.85 48.58 5.94
C LEU A 49 -5.95 49.62 6.14
N GLN A 50 -5.60 50.93 6.22
CA GLN A 50 -6.60 52.00 6.38
C GLN A 50 -7.27 52.42 5.06
N ALA A 51 -6.68 52.11 3.90
CA ALA A 51 -7.28 52.46 2.61
C ALA A 51 -8.38 51.44 2.18
N ALA A 52 -8.39 50.23 2.74
CA ALA A 52 -9.37 49.22 2.42
C ALA A 52 -10.73 49.41 3.15
N ASP A 53 -10.72 50.05 4.32
CA ASP A 53 -11.95 50.27 5.11
C ASP A 53 -12.85 51.38 4.54
N ALA A 54 -12.30 52.31 3.78
CA ALA A 54 -13.08 53.41 3.19
C ALA A 54 -13.90 53.00 1.95
N ALA A 55 -13.47 51.97 1.26
CA ALA A 55 -14.14 51.47 0.03
C ALA A 55 -15.37 50.58 0.30
N LEU A 56 -15.50 50.07 1.54
CA LEU A 56 -16.55 49.13 1.92
C LEU A 56 -17.85 49.79 2.48
N LYS A 57 -17.88 51.10 2.61
CA LYS A 57 -19.01 51.85 3.22
C LYS A 57 -19.99 52.48 2.24
N GLY A 58 -19.92 52.14 0.94
CA GLY A 58 -20.88 52.59 -0.05
C GLY A 58 -22.20 51.81 -0.02
N PRO A 59 -23.37 52.44 -0.01
CA PRO A 59 -24.67 51.76 0.12
C PRO A 59 -25.08 50.91 -1.11
N LEU A 60 -24.30 50.91 -2.16
CA LEU A 60 -24.62 50.18 -3.42
C LEU A 60 -24.02 48.74 -3.47
N PHE A 61 -23.12 48.38 -2.56
CA PHE A 61 -22.46 47.06 -2.60
C PHE A 61 -23.14 45.94 -1.81
N HIS A 62 -24.10 46.25 -0.93
CA HIS A 62 -24.70 45.25 -0.05
C HIS A 62 -25.64 44.26 -0.77
N GLY A 63 -26.20 44.64 -1.91
CA GLY A 63 -27.07 43.76 -2.70
C GLY A 63 -26.33 42.78 -3.59
N ALA A 64 -25.31 43.25 -4.29
CA ALA A 64 -24.56 42.42 -5.25
C ALA A 64 -23.65 41.38 -4.55
N LEU A 65 -23.05 41.73 -3.42
CA LEU A 65 -22.16 40.84 -2.69
C LEU A 65 -22.87 39.58 -2.15
N ARG A 66 -24.17 39.71 -1.78
CA ARG A 66 -24.98 38.61 -1.30
C ARG A 66 -25.29 37.56 -2.39
N PHE A 67 -25.41 37.99 -3.64
CA PHE A 67 -25.68 37.08 -4.77
C PHE A 67 -24.46 36.29 -5.22
N TYR A 68 -23.24 36.80 -5.00
CA TYR A 68 -22.01 36.13 -5.44
C TYR A 68 -21.31 35.40 -4.30
N VAL A 69 -21.37 35.90 -3.07
CA VAL A 69 -20.68 35.27 -1.93
C VAL A 69 -21.39 33.98 -1.50
N LEU A 70 -22.73 33.98 -1.48
CA LEU A 70 -23.51 32.79 -1.09
C LEU A 70 -23.24 31.59 -2.04
N PRO A 71 -23.30 31.70 -3.37
CA PRO A 71 -22.98 30.57 -4.25
C PRO A 71 -21.52 30.12 -4.13
N ILE A 72 -20.57 31.03 -3.92
CA ILE A 72 -19.16 30.66 -3.72
C ILE A 72 -18.98 29.85 -2.45
N ILE A 73 -19.61 30.26 -1.34
CA ILE A 73 -19.59 29.51 -0.09
C ILE A 73 -20.26 28.15 -0.23
N VAL A 74 -21.36 28.07 -0.95
CA VAL A 74 -22.05 26.78 -1.22
C VAL A 74 -21.19 25.89 -2.10
N ILE A 75 -20.53 26.41 -3.14
CA ILE A 75 -19.62 25.64 -4.00
C ILE A 75 -18.40 25.16 -3.21
N THR A 76 -17.81 25.99 -2.34
CA THR A 76 -16.67 25.58 -1.50
C THR A 76 -17.06 24.56 -0.44
N LEU A 77 -18.27 24.63 0.12
CA LEU A 77 -18.78 23.63 1.06
C LEU A 77 -19.12 22.30 0.37
N LEU A 78 -19.61 22.34 -0.88
CA LEU A 78 -19.87 21.14 -1.67
C LEU A 78 -18.57 20.45 -2.14
N SER A 79 -17.51 21.20 -2.39
CA SER A 79 -16.22 20.64 -2.79
C SER A 79 -15.45 20.04 -1.61
N ALA A 80 -15.71 20.46 -0.37
CA ALA A 80 -15.08 19.88 0.82
C ALA A 80 -15.58 18.45 1.16
N SER A 81 -16.70 18.02 0.57
CA SER A 81 -17.28 16.69 0.85
C SER A 81 -16.58 15.53 0.14
N CYS A 82 -15.61 15.78 -0.75
CA CYS A 82 -14.95 14.73 -1.53
C CYS A 82 -13.61 14.23 -0.94
N PHE A 83 -13.17 14.75 0.22
CA PHE A 83 -11.98 14.23 0.90
C PHE A 83 -12.37 13.21 1.99
N HIS A 84 -13.12 12.19 1.62
CA HIS A 84 -13.10 10.94 2.39
C HIS A 84 -11.83 10.22 1.95
N GLY A 85 -10.79 10.28 2.76
CA GLY A 85 -9.65 9.40 2.63
C GLY A 85 -10.21 7.97 2.53
N SER A 86 -10.06 7.34 1.36
CA SER A 86 -10.53 5.98 1.14
C SER A 86 -9.81 5.09 2.14
N ARG A 87 -10.50 4.66 3.21
CA ARG A 87 -10.02 3.53 4.00
C ARG A 87 -9.82 2.39 3.02
N PRO A 88 -8.68 1.67 3.09
CA PRO A 88 -8.54 0.45 2.31
C PRO A 88 -9.81 -0.37 2.52
N GLN A 89 -10.44 -0.80 1.42
CA GLN A 89 -11.70 -1.52 1.49
C GLN A 89 -11.60 -2.65 2.51
N HIS A 90 -12.63 -2.78 3.33
CA HIS A 90 -12.85 -3.86 4.30
C HIS A 90 -11.97 -3.90 5.57
N ILE A 91 -10.99 -3.01 5.78
CA ILE A 91 -10.23 -3.05 7.05
C ILE A 91 -11.16 -2.72 8.24
N GLY A 92 -11.22 -3.64 9.20
CA GLY A 92 -12.09 -3.57 10.37
C GLY A 92 -13.52 -4.08 10.13
N GLU A 93 -13.83 -4.52 8.90
CA GLU A 93 -15.11 -5.08 8.52
C GLU A 93 -15.02 -6.60 8.38
N ALA A 94 -16.16 -7.29 8.38
CA ALA A 94 -16.21 -8.70 8.04
C ALA A 94 -15.71 -8.90 6.60
N ALA A 95 -14.80 -9.86 6.42
CA ALA A 95 -14.34 -10.23 5.10
C ALA A 95 -15.54 -10.72 4.26
N PRO A 96 -15.73 -10.20 3.03
CA PRO A 96 -16.76 -10.70 2.14
C PRO A 96 -16.61 -12.20 1.95
N ASP A 97 -17.66 -12.96 2.26
CA ASP A 97 -17.63 -14.40 2.03
C ASP A 97 -17.79 -14.72 0.55
N PHE A 98 -17.07 -15.73 0.12
CA PHE A 98 -17.14 -16.17 -1.27
C PHE A 98 -17.06 -17.69 -1.36
N THR A 99 -17.55 -18.20 -2.47
CA THR A 99 -17.32 -19.58 -2.91
C THR A 99 -16.75 -19.53 -4.32
N VAL A 100 -15.61 -20.18 -4.51
CA VAL A 100 -14.96 -20.32 -5.81
C VAL A 100 -14.65 -21.78 -6.06
N GLN A 101 -14.78 -22.19 -7.30
CA GLN A 101 -14.57 -23.56 -7.74
C GLN A 101 -13.78 -23.57 -9.05
N ASP A 102 -12.72 -24.36 -9.09
CA ASP A 102 -11.98 -24.68 -10.30
C ASP A 102 -12.10 -26.17 -10.67
N SER A 103 -11.20 -26.68 -11.52
CA SER A 103 -11.12 -28.08 -11.90
C SER A 103 -10.82 -29.02 -10.74
N ASP A 104 -10.09 -28.54 -9.72
CA ASP A 104 -9.51 -29.39 -8.69
C ASP A 104 -10.32 -29.37 -7.39
N ARG A 105 -10.89 -28.21 -7.06
CA ARG A 105 -11.53 -28.02 -5.76
C ARG A 105 -12.56 -26.91 -5.74
N LYS A 106 -13.40 -26.97 -4.71
CA LYS A 106 -14.33 -25.92 -4.33
C LYS A 106 -13.95 -25.38 -2.96
N ILE A 107 -13.81 -24.06 -2.83
CA ILE A 107 -13.41 -23.40 -1.60
C ILE A 107 -14.42 -22.31 -1.24
N THR A 108 -14.77 -22.26 0.04
CA THR A 108 -15.56 -21.18 0.65
C THR A 108 -14.72 -20.55 1.76
N LEU A 109 -14.65 -19.22 1.84
CA LEU A 109 -13.85 -18.54 2.87
C LEU A 109 -14.28 -18.94 4.29
N ASN A 110 -15.58 -19.13 4.50
CA ASN A 110 -16.13 -19.55 5.81
C ASN A 110 -15.61 -20.90 6.32
N GLN A 111 -15.02 -21.76 5.47
CA GLN A 111 -14.38 -23.03 5.90
C GLN A 111 -13.18 -22.81 6.79
N PHE A 112 -12.57 -21.62 6.76
CA PHE A 112 -11.39 -21.24 7.52
C PHE A 112 -11.71 -20.42 8.78
N ARG A 113 -12.98 -20.42 9.22
CA ARG A 113 -13.34 -19.77 10.50
C ARG A 113 -12.61 -20.43 11.67
N GLY A 114 -12.02 -19.60 12.54
CA GLY A 114 -11.15 -20.06 13.62
C GLY A 114 -9.66 -20.03 13.27
N ASP A 115 -9.32 -19.92 11.98
CA ASP A 115 -7.94 -19.69 11.52
C ASP A 115 -7.72 -18.23 11.14
N VAL A 116 -6.46 -17.79 11.19
CA VAL A 116 -6.01 -16.55 10.59
C VAL A 116 -5.75 -16.83 9.10
N VAL A 117 -6.47 -16.13 8.22
CA VAL A 117 -6.37 -16.34 6.77
C VAL A 117 -5.52 -15.25 6.12
N VAL A 118 -4.46 -15.64 5.43
CA VAL A 118 -3.67 -14.81 4.54
C VAL A 118 -4.23 -15.02 3.12
N LEU A 119 -5.26 -14.24 2.77
CA LEU A 119 -5.94 -14.31 1.47
C LEU A 119 -5.13 -13.53 0.44
N ASN A 120 -4.43 -14.25 -0.43
CA ASN A 120 -3.51 -13.71 -1.42
C ASN A 120 -4.09 -13.82 -2.83
N PHE A 121 -4.24 -12.68 -3.52
CA PHE A 121 -4.62 -12.61 -4.93
C PHE A 121 -3.38 -12.53 -5.80
N TRP A 122 -3.25 -13.45 -6.77
CA TRP A 122 -2.01 -13.62 -7.52
C TRP A 122 -2.23 -14.22 -8.93
N ALA A 123 -1.16 -14.37 -9.69
CA ALA A 123 -1.15 -15.13 -10.94
C ALA A 123 0.23 -15.74 -11.22
N SER A 124 0.28 -16.83 -11.98
CA SER A 124 1.51 -17.51 -12.34
C SER A 124 2.45 -16.68 -13.22
N TRP A 125 1.91 -15.80 -14.05
CA TRP A 125 2.63 -14.89 -14.94
C TRP A 125 3.03 -13.57 -14.28
N CYS A 126 2.60 -13.31 -13.07
CA CYS A 126 2.88 -12.08 -12.32
C CYS A 126 4.28 -12.15 -11.68
N ALA A 127 5.26 -11.44 -12.22
CA ALA A 127 6.63 -11.48 -11.73
C ALA A 127 6.79 -11.12 -10.24
N PRO A 128 6.16 -10.04 -9.69
CA PRO A 128 6.24 -9.78 -8.26
C PRO A 128 5.55 -10.85 -7.40
N CYS A 129 4.50 -11.54 -7.92
CA CYS A 129 3.88 -12.67 -7.21
C CYS A 129 4.85 -13.86 -7.11
N GLN A 130 5.59 -14.13 -8.19
CA GLN A 130 6.61 -15.18 -8.20
C GLN A 130 7.73 -14.88 -7.18
N GLN A 131 8.09 -13.61 -7.01
CA GLN A 131 9.12 -13.17 -6.05
C GLN A 131 8.71 -13.39 -4.60
N GLU A 132 7.43 -13.19 -4.24
CA GLU A 132 6.98 -13.37 -2.86
C GLU A 132 6.65 -14.82 -2.50
N THR A 133 6.34 -15.68 -3.49
CA THR A 133 5.90 -17.07 -3.29
C THR A 133 6.81 -17.88 -2.37
N PRO A 134 8.15 -17.85 -2.47
CA PRO A 134 9.03 -18.60 -1.56
C PRO A 134 8.86 -18.18 -0.08
N SER A 135 8.62 -16.89 0.16
CA SER A 135 8.40 -16.39 1.51
C SER A 135 7.03 -16.78 2.07
N LEU A 136 5.98 -16.83 1.22
CA LEU A 136 4.67 -17.36 1.58
C LEU A 136 4.74 -18.84 1.95
N ILE A 137 5.44 -19.66 1.15
CA ILE A 137 5.65 -21.09 1.43
C ILE A 137 6.32 -21.28 2.79
N SER A 138 7.42 -20.59 3.03
CA SER A 138 8.18 -20.68 4.27
C SER A 138 7.36 -20.17 5.48
N MET A 139 6.61 -19.09 5.33
CA MET A 139 5.71 -18.57 6.35
C MET A 139 4.61 -19.59 6.69
N GLN A 140 3.98 -20.21 5.67
CA GLN A 140 2.96 -21.24 5.85
C GLN A 140 3.49 -22.41 6.67
N ASP A 141 4.71 -22.91 6.40
CA ASP A 141 5.31 -24.01 7.17
C ASP A 141 5.52 -23.64 8.64
N ARG A 142 5.94 -22.40 8.91
CA ARG A 142 6.23 -21.90 10.26
C ARG A 142 4.97 -21.62 11.09
N THR A 143 3.85 -21.34 10.45
CA THR A 143 2.67 -20.81 11.13
C THR A 143 1.46 -21.72 11.08
N ARG A 144 1.46 -22.76 10.21
CA ARG A 144 0.37 -23.73 10.06
C ARG A 144 -0.08 -24.34 11.39
N ALA A 145 0.86 -24.76 12.23
CA ALA A 145 0.56 -25.35 13.53
C ALA A 145 -0.10 -24.37 14.52
N LYS A 146 -0.07 -23.07 14.20
CA LYS A 146 -0.69 -22.00 15.00
C LYS A 146 -2.04 -21.56 14.45
N GLY A 147 -2.57 -22.26 13.44
CA GLY A 147 -3.84 -21.90 12.80
C GLY A 147 -3.72 -20.66 11.92
N VAL A 148 -2.60 -20.50 11.21
CA VAL A 148 -2.48 -19.51 10.13
C VAL A 148 -2.48 -20.25 8.80
N VAL A 149 -3.35 -19.86 7.89
CA VAL A 149 -3.55 -20.50 6.59
C VAL A 149 -3.36 -19.48 5.48
N VAL A 150 -2.52 -19.80 4.50
CA VAL A 150 -2.47 -19.06 3.23
C VAL A 150 -3.57 -19.63 2.31
N LEU A 151 -4.43 -18.74 1.83
CA LEU A 151 -5.42 -19.04 0.80
C LEU A 151 -5.10 -18.19 -0.44
N GLY A 152 -4.55 -18.84 -1.47
CA GLY A 152 -4.27 -18.22 -2.75
C GLY A 152 -5.51 -18.25 -3.65
N VAL A 153 -5.87 -17.09 -4.21
CA VAL A 153 -6.87 -17.00 -5.28
C VAL A 153 -6.16 -16.51 -6.53
N SER A 154 -5.97 -17.42 -7.49
CA SER A 154 -5.28 -17.11 -8.74
C SER A 154 -6.27 -16.64 -9.79
N ILE A 155 -5.87 -15.61 -10.54
CA ILE A 155 -6.62 -15.13 -11.70
C ILE A 155 -6.17 -15.75 -13.03
N ASP A 156 -5.35 -16.80 -12.97
CA ASP A 156 -4.88 -17.47 -14.19
C ASP A 156 -6.05 -18.01 -15.02
N VAL A 157 -6.07 -17.66 -16.29
CA VAL A 157 -7.00 -18.22 -17.26
C VAL A 157 -6.47 -19.55 -17.78
N ASP A 158 -5.14 -19.66 -17.99
CA ASP A 158 -4.48 -20.87 -18.45
C ASP A 158 -4.26 -21.85 -17.28
N ASP A 159 -5.01 -22.94 -17.29
CA ASP A 159 -4.96 -24.00 -16.28
C ASP A 159 -3.60 -24.69 -16.23
N ASP A 160 -3.04 -25.00 -17.38
CA ASP A 160 -1.73 -25.65 -17.48
C ASP A 160 -0.60 -24.77 -16.94
N ALA A 161 -0.63 -23.47 -17.23
CA ALA A 161 0.36 -22.52 -16.70
C ALA A 161 0.29 -22.43 -15.17
N TYR A 162 -0.94 -22.37 -14.62
CA TYR A 162 -1.18 -22.36 -13.17
C TYR A 162 -0.59 -23.63 -12.52
N HIS A 163 -0.94 -24.82 -13.01
CA HIS A 163 -0.45 -26.09 -12.47
C HIS A 163 1.07 -26.27 -12.61
N ARG A 164 1.63 -25.85 -13.75
CA ARG A 164 3.10 -25.86 -13.94
C ARG A 164 3.79 -25.00 -12.88
N PHE A 165 3.27 -23.79 -12.63
CA PHE A 165 3.83 -22.90 -11.61
C PHE A 165 3.74 -23.51 -10.22
N LEU A 166 2.58 -24.04 -9.80
CA LEU A 166 2.42 -24.68 -8.49
C LEU A 166 3.45 -25.78 -8.27
N LYS A 167 3.64 -26.63 -9.27
CA LYS A 167 4.60 -27.74 -9.21
C LYS A 167 6.05 -27.24 -9.16
N GLN A 168 6.40 -26.30 -10.01
CA GLN A 168 7.78 -25.78 -10.10
C GLN A 168 8.19 -25.00 -8.86
N SER A 169 7.28 -24.23 -8.30
CA SER A 169 7.53 -23.41 -7.11
C SER A 169 7.36 -24.17 -5.79
N GLY A 170 6.84 -25.40 -5.82
CA GLY A 170 6.62 -26.22 -4.63
C GLY A 170 5.57 -25.59 -3.69
N VAL A 171 4.52 -24.96 -4.24
CA VAL A 171 3.46 -24.33 -3.44
C VAL A 171 2.83 -25.35 -2.50
N ASN A 172 2.84 -25.04 -1.19
CA ASN A 172 2.41 -25.94 -0.10
C ASN A 172 1.16 -25.44 0.65
N PHE A 173 0.51 -24.41 0.13
CA PHE A 173 -0.69 -23.81 0.70
C PHE A 173 -1.90 -24.03 -0.20
N VAL A 174 -3.10 -23.78 0.35
CA VAL A 174 -4.36 -23.92 -0.38
C VAL A 174 -4.45 -22.82 -1.43
N THR A 175 -4.73 -23.21 -2.68
CA THR A 175 -4.94 -22.25 -3.76
C THR A 175 -6.04 -22.75 -4.72
N VAL A 176 -6.74 -21.81 -5.36
CA VAL A 176 -7.84 -22.06 -6.29
C VAL A 176 -7.82 -21.01 -7.39
N ARG A 177 -8.28 -21.37 -8.60
CA ARG A 177 -8.38 -20.40 -9.70
C ARG A 177 -9.73 -19.68 -9.72
N ASP A 178 -9.69 -18.38 -9.99
CA ASP A 178 -10.82 -17.50 -10.26
C ASP A 178 -10.57 -16.73 -11.57
N PRO A 179 -10.59 -17.40 -12.74
CA PRO A 179 -10.25 -16.77 -14.02
C PRO A 179 -11.19 -15.62 -14.39
N ASP A 180 -12.42 -15.63 -13.89
CA ASP A 180 -13.40 -14.57 -14.08
C ASP A 180 -13.15 -13.35 -13.16
N GLN A 181 -12.19 -13.43 -12.24
CA GLN A 181 -11.83 -12.39 -11.29
C GLN A 181 -13.00 -11.89 -10.41
N LYS A 182 -13.96 -12.78 -10.14
CA LYS A 182 -15.15 -12.44 -9.34
C LYS A 182 -14.80 -12.15 -7.89
N VAL A 183 -13.92 -12.98 -7.31
CA VAL A 183 -13.50 -12.82 -5.91
C VAL A 183 -12.59 -11.60 -5.75
N SER A 184 -11.59 -11.43 -6.65
CA SER A 184 -10.71 -10.27 -6.60
C SER A 184 -11.47 -8.95 -6.77
N SER A 185 -12.46 -8.91 -7.68
CA SER A 185 -13.35 -7.75 -7.87
C SER A 185 -14.20 -7.46 -6.63
N MET A 186 -14.71 -8.49 -5.94
CA MET A 186 -15.47 -8.35 -4.69
C MET A 186 -14.62 -7.70 -3.58
N TYR A 187 -13.33 -7.98 -3.55
CA TYR A 187 -12.38 -7.38 -2.62
C TYR A 187 -11.82 -6.03 -3.10
N GLY A 188 -12.20 -5.57 -4.30
CA GLY A 188 -11.70 -4.33 -4.89
C GLY A 188 -10.20 -4.40 -5.23
N THR A 189 -9.72 -5.60 -5.57
CA THR A 189 -8.34 -5.84 -6.00
C THR A 189 -8.20 -5.52 -7.47
N HIS A 190 -7.26 -4.63 -7.82
CA HIS A 190 -7.00 -4.19 -9.20
C HIS A 190 -5.55 -4.41 -9.63
N GLY A 191 -4.72 -4.99 -8.77
CA GLY A 191 -3.31 -5.27 -9.05
C GLY A 191 -2.80 -6.47 -8.24
N TRP A 192 -1.76 -7.12 -8.72
CA TRP A 192 -1.22 -8.32 -8.09
C TRP A 192 0.28 -8.19 -7.80
N PRO A 193 0.75 -8.77 -6.68
CA PRO A 193 -0.04 -9.42 -5.63
C PRO A 193 -0.77 -8.41 -4.75
N GLU A 194 -1.92 -8.79 -4.23
CA GLU A 194 -2.62 -8.07 -3.18
C GLU A 194 -3.14 -9.07 -2.14
N THR A 195 -2.93 -8.79 -0.86
CA THR A 195 -3.24 -9.72 0.22
C THR A 195 -4.09 -9.07 1.30
N TYR A 196 -5.11 -9.79 1.74
CA TYR A 196 -5.92 -9.43 2.91
C TYR A 196 -5.62 -10.40 4.05
N ILE A 197 -5.34 -9.88 5.24
CA ILE A 197 -5.17 -10.69 6.44
C ILE A 197 -6.48 -10.64 7.21
N VAL A 198 -7.10 -11.80 7.36
CA VAL A 198 -8.39 -11.99 8.02
C VAL A 198 -8.16 -12.73 9.32
N ASP A 199 -8.71 -12.24 10.42
CA ASP A 199 -8.57 -12.89 11.72
C ASP A 199 -9.49 -14.10 11.90
N ARG A 200 -9.38 -14.76 13.05
CA ARG A 200 -10.18 -15.96 13.41
C ARG A 200 -11.68 -15.71 13.43
N GLN A 201 -12.10 -14.46 13.67
CA GLN A 201 -13.50 -14.00 13.66
C GLN A 201 -13.96 -13.64 12.24
N GLY A 202 -13.05 -13.69 11.25
CA GLY A 202 -13.33 -13.34 9.87
C GLY A 202 -13.38 -11.85 9.60
N VAL A 203 -12.70 -11.05 10.42
CA VAL A 203 -12.58 -9.60 10.22
C VAL A 203 -11.26 -9.29 9.51
N VAL A 204 -11.31 -8.44 8.51
CA VAL A 204 -10.10 -7.98 7.79
C VAL A 204 -9.28 -7.07 8.71
N ARG A 205 -8.05 -7.46 9.00
CA ARG A 205 -7.14 -6.72 9.88
C ARG A 205 -6.09 -5.92 9.14
N ARG A 206 -5.70 -6.36 7.95
CA ARG A 206 -4.70 -5.67 7.14
C ARG A 206 -4.92 -5.94 5.66
N LYS A 207 -4.60 -4.95 4.82
CA LYS A 207 -4.44 -5.07 3.38
C LYS A 207 -2.97 -4.79 3.05
N VAL A 208 -2.37 -5.62 2.22
CA VAL A 208 -1.00 -5.48 1.71
C VAL A 208 -1.08 -5.38 0.20
N VAL A 209 -0.51 -4.34 -0.37
CA VAL A 209 -0.46 -4.12 -1.82
C VAL A 209 0.98 -4.29 -2.29
N GLY A 210 1.19 -5.15 -3.27
CA GLY A 210 2.51 -5.50 -3.76
C GLY A 210 3.23 -6.58 -2.94
N PRO A 211 4.39 -7.05 -3.42
CA PRO A 211 5.13 -8.15 -2.82
C PRO A 211 5.82 -7.70 -1.52
N ILE A 212 5.80 -8.57 -0.50
CA ILE A 212 6.56 -8.40 0.73
C ILE A 212 7.29 -9.69 1.11
N ASN A 213 8.20 -9.57 2.07
CA ASN A 213 8.80 -10.74 2.70
C ASN A 213 7.89 -11.24 3.83
N TRP A 214 7.10 -12.27 3.56
CA TRP A 214 6.17 -12.88 4.53
C TRP A 214 6.88 -13.55 5.72
N ASN A 215 8.19 -13.83 5.61
CA ASN A 215 9.00 -14.37 6.69
C ASN A 215 9.59 -13.30 7.62
N ALA A 216 9.35 -12.03 7.38
CA ALA A 216 9.83 -10.96 8.25
C ALA A 216 9.29 -11.14 9.68
N PRO A 217 10.13 -10.91 10.71
CA PRO A 217 9.75 -11.16 12.11
C PRO A 217 8.49 -10.42 12.55
N ASP A 218 8.31 -9.17 12.12
CA ASP A 218 7.17 -8.32 12.42
C ASP A 218 5.87 -8.85 11.78
N VAL A 219 5.95 -9.43 10.57
CA VAL A 219 4.81 -10.08 9.91
C VAL A 219 4.41 -11.33 10.68
N ILE A 220 5.36 -12.20 11.01
CA ILE A 220 5.10 -13.42 11.77
C ILE A 220 4.52 -13.10 13.16
N GLU A 221 5.07 -12.09 13.84
CA GLU A 221 4.56 -11.63 15.12
C GLU A 221 3.12 -11.12 15.02
N PHE A 222 2.84 -10.32 13.99
CA PHE A 222 1.50 -9.81 13.73
C PHE A 222 0.50 -10.96 13.52
N LEU A 223 0.81 -11.92 12.64
CA LEU A 223 -0.05 -13.08 12.37
C LEU A 223 -0.31 -13.92 13.63
N ASN A 224 0.69 -14.10 14.49
CA ASN A 224 0.55 -14.87 15.73
C ASN A 224 -0.28 -14.17 16.82
N LYS A 225 -0.53 -12.85 16.71
CA LYS A 225 -1.36 -12.07 17.65
C LYS A 225 -2.85 -12.06 17.30
N LEU A 226 -3.21 -12.51 16.11
CA LEU A 226 -4.59 -12.60 15.65
C LEU A 226 -5.25 -13.92 16.03
#